data_e69758487c9c934e4b7fe0266eef3268
#
_entry.id   e69758487c9c934e4b7fe0266eef3268
#
_cell.length_a   1.000
_cell.length_b   1.000
_cell.length_c   1.000
_cell.angle_alpha   90.00
_cell.angle_beta   90.00
_cell.angle_gamma   90.00
#
_symmetry.space_group_name_H-M   'P 1'
#
loop_
_entity.id
_entity.type
_entity.pdbx_description
1 polymer ?
#
loop_
_entity_poly.entity_id
_entity_poly.type
_entity_poly.pdbx_seq_one_letter_code
_entity_poly.pdbx_strand_id
1 'polypeptide(L)'
;DKNDEIVSMLGASYFRVLGQGQVYGLSARGLAIDTALPSGEEFPRFREFWIERPKATDKRLTIYALLDSPRATGAYRFVIMPGRDTVVDVQSKVYLRDKVGKLGVAPLTSMFLFGPSQPSPAINYRPELHDSNGLSMLAGNGEWIWRPLNNPKHLAVSSYAMENPQGFGLLQRGRQFSRFEDIDDRYDLRPSAWITPKGDWGKGKVELVEIPTNDETNDNIVTYWTPDQLPEPGKEMNFKYTITFSRDEDRKSTRLNSS
;
A
#
# COMPACT_ATOMS: atom_id res chain seq x y z
N ASP A 1 7.76 -3.58 24.54
CA ASP A 1 9.14 -4.00 24.83
C ASP A 1 10.10 -2.96 24.28
N LYS A 2 11.32 -2.87 24.84
CA LYS A 2 12.34 -1.89 24.39
C LYS A 2 12.81 -2.11 22.96
N ASN A 3 12.56 -3.27 22.41
CA ASN A 3 13.05 -3.72 21.09
C ASN A 3 11.93 -3.99 20.09
N ASP A 4 10.70 -3.52 20.35
CA ASP A 4 9.60 -3.71 19.43
C ASP A 4 9.84 -2.87 18.17
N GLU A 5 9.95 -3.54 17.04
CA GLU A 5 10.04 -2.89 15.74
C GLU A 5 8.63 -2.43 15.31
N ILE A 6 8.53 -1.17 14.86
CA ILE A 6 7.26 -0.57 14.43
C ILE A 6 7.26 -0.30 12.93
N VAL A 7 8.41 0.10 12.40
CA VAL A 7 8.58 0.48 11.00
C VAL A 7 9.91 -0.04 10.49
N SER A 8 9.87 -0.65 9.31
CA SER A 8 11.06 -1.02 8.54
C SER A 8 11.03 -0.28 7.21
N MET A 9 12.12 0.44 6.90
CA MET A 9 12.31 1.15 5.63
C MET A 9 13.49 0.51 4.89
N LEU A 10 13.22 -0.52 4.10
CA LEU A 10 14.23 -1.34 3.42
C LEU A 10 13.92 -1.47 1.93
N GLY A 11 14.96 -1.23 1.11
CA GLY A 11 14.93 -1.42 -0.34
C GLY A 11 14.12 -0.33 -1.06
N ALA A 12 14.72 0.31 -2.06
CA ALA A 12 14.11 1.38 -2.83
C ALA A 12 13.38 2.41 -1.93
N SER A 13 12.07 2.63 -2.13
CA SER A 13 11.24 3.47 -1.27
C SER A 13 10.17 2.68 -0.51
N TYR A 14 10.38 1.38 -0.31
CA TYR A 14 9.46 0.52 0.44
C TYR A 14 9.54 0.78 1.94
N PHE A 15 8.40 0.66 2.60
CA PHE A 15 8.33 0.62 4.05
C PHE A 15 7.17 -0.25 4.52
N ARG A 16 7.40 -0.96 5.62
CA ARG A 16 6.43 -1.82 6.30
C ARG A 16 6.17 -1.29 7.69
N VAL A 17 4.94 -1.40 8.16
CA VAL A 17 4.51 -0.81 9.43
C VAL A 17 3.67 -1.80 10.19
N LEU A 18 3.87 -1.86 11.50
CA LEU A 18 3.17 -2.74 12.42
C LEU A 18 2.34 -1.95 13.43
N GLY A 19 1.14 -2.40 13.69
CA GLY A 19 0.39 -2.11 14.90
C GLY A 19 0.68 -3.14 16.00
N GLN A 20 0.06 -2.98 17.14
CA GLN A 20 0.26 -3.87 18.27
C GLN A 20 -0.19 -5.31 17.96
N GLY A 21 0.70 -6.29 18.18
CA GLY A 21 0.45 -7.71 17.96
C GLY A 21 0.30 -8.10 16.49
N GLN A 22 0.86 -7.30 15.58
CA GLN A 22 0.94 -7.60 14.16
C GLN A 22 2.32 -8.13 13.77
N VAL A 23 2.38 -8.80 12.62
CA VAL A 23 3.63 -9.21 11.94
C VAL A 23 3.68 -8.57 10.57
N TYR A 24 4.87 -8.47 9.97
CA TYR A 24 5.02 -7.87 8.65
C TYR A 24 4.27 -8.67 7.57
N GLY A 25 3.61 -7.93 6.70
CA GLY A 25 2.95 -8.41 5.51
C GLY A 25 3.17 -7.41 4.36
N LEU A 26 2.09 -6.83 3.88
CA LEU A 26 2.14 -5.85 2.80
C LEU A 26 3.06 -4.66 3.09
N SER A 27 3.56 -4.02 2.04
CA SER A 27 4.40 -2.83 2.09
C SER A 27 3.68 -1.62 1.52
N ALA A 28 4.03 -0.43 2.01
CA ALA A 28 3.80 0.82 1.30
C ALA A 28 5.09 1.25 0.57
N ARG A 29 4.95 2.14 -0.40
CA ARG A 29 6.07 2.70 -1.16
C ARG A 29 5.97 4.23 -1.20
N GLY A 30 7.09 4.91 -1.37
CA GLY A 30 7.10 6.35 -1.59
C GLY A 30 6.43 6.73 -2.90
N LEU A 31 6.89 6.14 -4.00
CA LEU A 31 6.42 6.43 -5.35
C LEU A 31 6.57 5.20 -6.25
N ALA A 32 5.69 5.05 -7.23
CA ALA A 32 5.79 4.06 -8.30
C ALA A 32 5.84 4.78 -9.66
N ILE A 33 6.73 4.33 -10.54
CA ILE A 33 6.90 4.91 -11.88
C ILE A 33 6.87 3.79 -12.91
N ASP A 34 5.97 3.90 -13.88
CA ASP A 34 5.82 2.99 -15.02
C ASP A 34 5.57 1.53 -14.61
N THR A 35 4.95 1.29 -13.45
CA THR A 35 4.58 -0.06 -13.00
C THR A 35 3.73 -0.77 -14.04
N ALA A 36 4.11 -1.99 -14.37
CA ALA A 36 3.47 -2.85 -15.36
C ALA A 36 3.44 -2.28 -16.80
N LEU A 37 4.30 -1.33 -17.14
CA LEU A 37 4.49 -0.89 -18.52
C LEU A 37 5.58 -1.73 -19.20
N PRO A 38 5.48 -1.96 -20.53
CA PRO A 38 6.50 -2.68 -21.29
C PRO A 38 7.89 -2.01 -21.26
N SER A 39 7.96 -0.72 -20.98
CA SER A 39 9.20 0.04 -20.81
C SER A 39 10.00 -0.36 -19.57
N GLY A 40 9.39 -1.11 -18.67
CA GLY A 40 9.96 -1.45 -17.37
C GLY A 40 9.63 -0.43 -16.28
N GLU A 41 9.57 -0.91 -15.05
CA GLU A 41 9.31 -0.08 -13.87
C GLU A 41 10.59 0.59 -13.39
N GLU A 42 10.48 1.86 -13.01
CA GLU A 42 11.52 2.57 -12.28
C GLU A 42 11.22 2.58 -10.78
N PHE A 43 12.22 2.24 -9.97
CA PHE A 43 12.11 2.15 -8.53
C PHE A 43 12.82 3.33 -7.84
N PRO A 44 12.11 4.44 -7.54
CA PRO A 44 12.68 5.52 -6.75
C PRO A 44 13.15 5.03 -5.38
N ARG A 45 14.23 5.61 -4.86
CA ARG A 45 14.85 5.20 -3.61
C ARG A 45 14.83 6.33 -2.59
N PHE A 46 14.61 6.01 -1.32
CA PHE A 46 14.96 6.92 -0.25
C PHE A 46 16.48 6.88 -0.05
N ARG A 47 17.14 8.00 -0.32
CA ARG A 47 18.60 8.16 -0.30
C ARG A 47 19.11 8.60 1.04
N GLU A 48 18.37 9.45 1.71
CA GLU A 48 18.73 10.05 2.98
C GLU A 48 17.50 10.13 3.88
N PHE A 49 17.75 9.99 5.19
CA PHE A 49 16.73 10.11 6.21
C PHE A 49 17.18 11.06 7.30
N TRP A 50 16.25 11.87 7.82
CA TRP A 50 16.43 12.70 9.00
C TRP A 50 15.34 12.36 9.99
N ILE A 51 15.73 12.04 11.23
CA ILE A 51 14.80 11.64 12.28
C ILE A 51 14.79 12.75 13.32
N GLU A 52 13.61 13.34 13.56
CA GLU A 52 13.45 14.26 14.69
C GLU A 52 13.62 13.50 16.00
N ARG A 53 14.50 14.01 16.87
CA ARG A 53 14.66 13.40 18.20
C ARG A 53 13.39 13.60 19.01
N PRO A 54 12.64 12.51 19.35
CA PRO A 54 11.42 12.65 20.12
C PRO A 54 11.73 13.03 21.57
N LYS A 55 10.82 13.77 22.19
CA LYS A 55 10.81 13.96 23.65
C LYS A 55 10.25 12.70 24.32
N ALA A 56 10.58 12.47 25.58
CA ALA A 56 10.09 11.31 26.33
C ALA A 56 8.55 11.23 26.43
N THR A 57 7.87 12.36 26.27
CA THR A 57 6.39 12.45 26.28
C THR A 57 5.73 12.29 24.91
N ASP A 58 6.51 12.29 23.82
CA ASP A 58 5.96 12.23 22.49
C ASP A 58 5.44 10.81 22.18
N LYS A 59 4.25 10.78 21.59
CA LYS A 59 3.60 9.55 21.15
C LYS A 59 3.71 9.35 19.63
N ARG A 60 4.63 10.05 19.00
CA ARG A 60 4.84 10.02 17.54
C ARG A 60 6.30 10.23 17.22
N LEU A 61 6.71 9.71 16.08
CA LEU A 61 8.02 9.92 15.49
C LEU A 61 7.88 10.62 14.15
N THR A 62 8.69 11.64 13.91
CA THR A 62 8.76 12.31 12.60
C THR A 62 10.05 11.89 11.90
N ILE A 63 9.90 11.45 10.64
CA ILE A 63 11.00 11.09 9.74
C ILE A 63 10.84 11.90 8.46
N TYR A 64 11.91 12.54 8.01
CA TYR A 64 12.01 13.10 6.67
C TYR A 64 12.83 12.17 5.80
N ALA A 65 12.52 12.08 4.52
CA ALA A 65 13.26 11.29 3.58
C ALA A 65 13.42 12.01 2.24
N LEU A 66 14.60 11.90 1.65
CA LEU A 66 14.87 12.35 0.29
C LEU A 66 14.68 11.18 -0.67
N LEU A 67 13.71 11.29 -1.58
CA LEU A 67 13.47 10.33 -2.64
C LEU A 67 14.22 10.76 -3.90
N ASP A 68 14.88 9.82 -4.55
CA ASP A 68 15.67 10.05 -5.75
C ASP A 68 15.58 8.87 -6.72
N SER A 69 15.50 9.21 -8.01
CA SER A 69 15.59 8.27 -9.13
C SER A 69 15.95 9.02 -10.42
N PRO A 70 16.23 8.33 -11.54
CA PRO A 70 16.54 8.99 -12.80
C PRO A 70 15.52 10.02 -13.24
N ARG A 71 14.21 9.71 -13.14
CA ARG A 71 13.12 10.57 -13.66
C ARG A 71 12.32 11.30 -12.59
N ALA A 72 12.60 11.08 -11.29
CA ALA A 72 11.89 11.77 -10.22
C ALA A 72 12.78 12.06 -9.02
N THR A 73 12.44 13.13 -8.30
CA THR A 73 12.97 13.43 -6.98
C THR A 73 11.86 13.92 -6.08
N GLY A 74 12.02 13.82 -4.76
CA GLY A 74 11.00 14.27 -3.83
C GLY A 74 11.45 14.32 -2.40
N ALA A 75 10.78 15.15 -1.63
CA ALA A 75 10.92 15.24 -0.18
C ALA A 75 9.68 14.67 0.49
N TYR A 76 9.86 13.78 1.45
CA TYR A 76 8.80 13.13 2.20
C TYR A 76 8.92 13.47 3.68
N ARG A 77 7.78 13.66 4.31
CA ARG A 77 7.64 13.75 5.76
C ARG A 77 6.67 12.68 6.22
N PHE A 78 7.12 11.81 7.11
CA PHE A 78 6.32 10.78 7.76
C PHE A 78 6.14 11.14 9.22
N VAL A 79 4.89 11.20 9.70
CA VAL A 79 4.59 11.25 11.14
C VAL A 79 3.98 9.92 11.52
N ILE A 80 4.72 9.13 12.25
CA ILE A 80 4.34 7.77 12.66
C ILE A 80 3.73 7.85 14.04
N MET A 81 2.53 7.37 14.16
CA MET A 81 1.75 7.32 15.40
C MET A 81 1.47 5.85 15.74
N PRO A 82 2.35 5.21 16.55
CA PRO A 82 2.16 3.82 16.96
C PRO A 82 0.93 3.63 17.82
N GLY A 83 0.30 2.46 17.71
CA GLY A 83 -0.86 2.10 18.51
C GLY A 83 -1.33 0.68 18.23
N ARG A 84 -2.55 0.35 18.67
CA ARG A 84 -3.24 -0.86 18.24
C ARG A 84 -3.26 -0.91 16.72
N ASP A 85 -3.67 0.19 16.09
CA ASP A 85 -3.48 0.50 14.69
C ASP A 85 -2.37 1.56 14.60
N THR A 86 -1.39 1.34 13.76
CA THR A 86 -0.38 2.36 13.51
C THR A 86 -0.82 3.23 12.34
N VAL A 87 -0.81 4.54 12.57
CA VAL A 87 -1.16 5.54 11.55
C VAL A 87 0.09 6.28 11.12
N VAL A 88 0.31 6.39 9.82
CA VAL A 88 1.39 7.17 9.23
C VAL A 88 0.79 8.33 8.44
N ASP A 89 1.02 9.56 8.90
CA ASP A 89 0.71 10.77 8.14
C ASP A 89 1.85 11.05 7.17
N VAL A 90 1.53 11.13 5.89
CA VAL A 90 2.50 11.34 4.81
C VAL A 90 2.24 12.66 4.12
N GLN A 91 3.30 13.44 3.98
CA GLN A 91 3.33 14.63 3.12
C GLN A 91 4.50 14.49 2.17
N SER A 92 4.26 14.69 0.89
CA SER A 92 5.30 14.62 -0.12
C SER A 92 5.24 15.79 -1.08
N LYS A 93 6.44 16.23 -1.49
CA LYS A 93 6.67 17.12 -2.62
C LYS A 93 7.49 16.36 -3.64
N VAL A 94 6.94 16.16 -4.83
CA VAL A 94 7.56 15.37 -5.89
C VAL A 94 7.74 16.22 -7.13
N TYR A 95 8.87 16.05 -7.79
CA TYR A 95 9.20 16.69 -9.05
C TYR A 95 9.62 15.61 -10.06
N LEU A 96 9.04 15.63 -11.24
CA LEU A 96 9.54 14.85 -12.36
C LEU A 96 10.73 15.58 -12.98
N ARG A 97 11.80 14.84 -13.28
CA ARG A 97 12.96 15.31 -14.03
C ARG A 97 12.78 15.12 -15.54
N ASP A 98 11.95 14.14 -15.88
CA ASP A 98 11.62 13.79 -17.27
C ASP A 98 10.21 13.20 -17.32
N LYS A 99 9.67 13.04 -18.53
CA LYS A 99 8.34 12.45 -18.75
C LYS A 99 8.32 10.98 -18.30
N VAL A 100 7.22 10.61 -17.66
CA VAL A 100 6.90 9.23 -17.28
C VAL A 100 5.59 8.81 -17.94
N GLY A 101 5.46 7.54 -18.25
CA GLY A 101 4.23 7.00 -18.83
C GLY A 101 3.12 6.89 -17.79
N LYS A 102 3.49 6.63 -16.52
CA LYS A 102 2.56 6.45 -15.40
C LYS A 102 3.22 6.83 -14.08
N LEU A 103 2.50 7.57 -13.24
CA LEU A 103 2.92 7.88 -11.88
C LEU A 103 1.95 7.27 -10.88
N GLY A 104 2.45 6.41 -10.00
CA GLY A 104 1.69 5.82 -8.90
C GLY A 104 1.97 6.56 -7.60
N VAL A 105 0.91 7.13 -7.01
CA VAL A 105 0.93 7.88 -5.75
C VAL A 105 0.38 6.99 -4.63
N ALA A 106 0.98 7.07 -3.45
CA ALA A 106 0.65 6.26 -2.28
C ALA A 106 0.56 4.75 -2.61
N PRO A 107 1.60 4.16 -3.23
CA PRO A 107 1.55 2.76 -3.65
C PRO A 107 1.53 1.82 -2.45
N LEU A 108 0.77 0.74 -2.59
CA LEU A 108 0.79 -0.42 -1.71
C LEU A 108 1.19 -1.64 -2.52
N THR A 109 2.00 -2.51 -1.93
CA THR A 109 2.47 -3.75 -2.54
C THR A 109 2.20 -4.91 -1.60
N SER A 110 1.67 -6.00 -2.13
CA SER A 110 1.22 -7.15 -1.36
C SER A 110 1.44 -8.46 -2.12
N MET A 111 1.12 -9.57 -1.48
CA MET A 111 1.19 -10.90 -2.07
C MET A 111 -0.18 -11.57 -2.02
N PHE A 112 -0.57 -12.22 -3.12
CA PHE A 112 -1.70 -13.12 -3.22
C PHE A 112 -1.32 -14.32 -4.09
N LEU A 113 -1.25 -15.50 -3.50
CA LEU A 113 -0.96 -16.73 -4.23
C LEU A 113 -2.25 -17.52 -4.51
N PHE A 114 -3.05 -17.76 -3.48
CA PHE A 114 -4.38 -18.37 -3.57
C PHE A 114 -5.22 -18.00 -2.33
N GLY A 115 -6.53 -18.15 -2.44
CA GLY A 115 -7.48 -17.83 -1.38
C GLY A 115 -8.92 -18.14 -1.78
N PRO A 116 -9.93 -17.60 -1.09
CA PRO A 116 -11.34 -17.95 -1.33
C PRO A 116 -11.83 -17.67 -2.74
N SER A 117 -11.30 -16.61 -3.38
CA SER A 117 -11.66 -16.25 -4.78
C SER A 117 -10.96 -17.12 -5.82
N GLN A 118 -9.86 -17.73 -5.45
CA GLN A 118 -9.05 -18.56 -6.32
C GLN A 118 -8.34 -19.65 -5.48
N PRO A 119 -8.97 -20.82 -5.29
CA PRO A 119 -8.38 -21.92 -4.53
C PRO A 119 -7.05 -22.37 -5.11
N SER A 120 -6.21 -22.98 -4.27
CA SER A 120 -4.93 -23.57 -4.71
C SER A 120 -5.14 -24.58 -5.83
N PRO A 121 -4.36 -24.51 -6.91
CA PRO A 121 -4.42 -25.51 -8.00
C PRO A 121 -3.81 -26.86 -7.61
N ALA A 122 -3.10 -26.93 -6.49
CA ALA A 122 -2.44 -28.13 -5.99
C ALA A 122 -2.92 -28.47 -4.57
N ILE A 123 -2.71 -29.71 -4.14
CA ILE A 123 -2.96 -30.10 -2.75
C ILE A 123 -2.00 -29.30 -1.86
N ASN A 124 -2.57 -28.46 -0.97
CA ASN A 124 -1.85 -27.67 0.00
C ASN A 124 -2.55 -27.81 1.35
N TYR A 125 -1.77 -27.94 2.43
CA TYR A 125 -2.35 -27.98 3.77
C TYR A 125 -2.89 -26.64 4.21
N ARG A 126 -2.36 -25.53 3.65
CA ARG A 126 -2.81 -24.15 3.90
C ARG A 126 -4.04 -23.87 3.03
N PRO A 127 -5.20 -23.51 3.59
CA PRO A 127 -6.40 -23.17 2.81
C PRO A 127 -6.25 -21.89 1.99
N GLU A 128 -5.54 -20.90 2.55
CA GLU A 128 -5.30 -19.59 1.93
C GLU A 128 -3.84 -19.17 2.11
N LEU A 129 -3.33 -18.39 1.18
CA LEU A 129 -1.96 -17.88 1.21
C LEU A 129 -1.88 -16.51 0.55
N HIS A 130 -1.96 -15.47 1.37
CA HIS A 130 -1.95 -14.08 0.93
C HIS A 130 -1.75 -13.09 2.08
N ASP A 131 -1.10 -11.96 1.80
CA ASP A 131 -1.01 -10.81 2.71
C ASP A 131 -2.27 -9.96 2.69
N SER A 132 -2.93 -9.94 1.55
CA SER A 132 -4.21 -9.26 1.34
C SER A 132 -5.08 -10.09 0.42
N ASN A 133 -6.39 -10.07 0.62
CA ASN A 133 -7.31 -10.81 -0.25
C ASN A 133 -8.23 -9.92 -1.09
N GLY A 134 -8.12 -8.59 -0.98
CA GLY A 134 -8.91 -7.68 -1.80
C GLY A 134 -8.46 -6.23 -1.75
N LEU A 135 -8.75 -5.52 -2.83
CA LEU A 135 -8.70 -4.07 -2.92
C LEU A 135 -10.07 -3.50 -2.56
N SER A 136 -10.10 -2.60 -1.59
CA SER A 136 -11.29 -1.81 -1.28
C SER A 136 -11.06 -0.36 -1.68
N MET A 137 -12.08 0.30 -2.21
CA MET A 137 -12.04 1.69 -2.62
C MET A 137 -13.29 2.42 -2.18
N LEU A 138 -13.13 3.66 -1.75
CA LEU A 138 -14.22 4.60 -1.51
C LEU A 138 -14.05 5.76 -2.50
N ALA A 139 -14.92 5.81 -3.49
CA ALA A 139 -14.91 6.84 -4.51
C ALA A 139 -15.36 8.20 -3.96
N GLY A 140 -15.04 9.29 -4.67
CA GLY A 140 -15.41 10.65 -4.26
C GLY A 140 -16.92 10.87 -4.12
N ASN A 141 -17.74 10.14 -4.88
CA ASN A 141 -19.20 10.14 -4.80
C ASN A 141 -19.78 9.31 -3.62
N GLY A 142 -18.91 8.66 -2.83
CA GLY A 142 -19.31 7.84 -1.69
C GLY A 142 -19.57 6.37 -2.02
N GLU A 143 -19.39 5.94 -3.26
CA GLU A 143 -19.52 4.54 -3.66
C GLU A 143 -18.38 3.69 -3.09
N TRP A 144 -18.73 2.55 -2.48
CA TRP A 144 -17.78 1.55 -2.05
C TRP A 144 -17.61 0.46 -3.10
N ILE A 145 -16.37 0.16 -3.46
CA ILE A 145 -16.02 -0.88 -4.42
C ILE A 145 -15.12 -1.90 -3.71
N TRP A 146 -15.44 -3.18 -3.87
CA TRP A 146 -14.61 -4.29 -3.43
C TRP A 146 -14.18 -5.13 -4.63
N ARG A 147 -12.89 -5.35 -4.76
CA ARG A 147 -12.29 -6.19 -5.80
C ARG A 147 -11.46 -7.29 -5.14
N PRO A 148 -11.93 -8.56 -5.14
CA PRO A 148 -11.11 -9.68 -4.72
C PRO A 148 -9.82 -9.78 -5.54
N LEU A 149 -8.70 -10.11 -4.91
CA LEU A 149 -7.44 -10.33 -5.59
C LEU A 149 -7.41 -11.69 -6.27
N ASN A 150 -6.63 -11.78 -7.33
CA ASN A 150 -6.32 -13.02 -8.03
C ASN A 150 -4.82 -13.10 -8.33
N ASN A 151 -4.35 -14.32 -8.55
CA ASN A 151 -3.06 -14.63 -9.15
C ASN A 151 -3.32 -15.06 -10.60
N PRO A 152 -3.27 -14.13 -11.57
CA PRO A 152 -3.68 -14.40 -12.93
C PRO A 152 -2.61 -15.21 -13.70
N LYS A 153 -2.98 -15.81 -14.83
CA LYS A 153 -2.02 -16.48 -15.72
C LYS A 153 -1.16 -15.49 -16.52
N HIS A 154 -1.63 -14.27 -16.69
CA HIS A 154 -0.95 -13.19 -17.41
C HIS A 154 -1.10 -11.91 -16.62
N LEU A 155 -0.15 -10.98 -16.80
CA LEU A 155 -0.21 -9.67 -16.17
C LEU A 155 -1.60 -9.05 -16.40
N ALA A 156 -2.26 -8.67 -15.32
CA ALA A 156 -3.56 -8.01 -15.35
C ALA A 156 -3.46 -6.62 -14.70
N VAL A 157 -4.08 -5.64 -15.35
CA VAL A 157 -4.19 -4.28 -14.83
C VAL A 157 -5.66 -3.87 -14.86
N SER A 158 -6.23 -3.60 -13.69
CA SER A 158 -7.59 -3.08 -13.54
C SER A 158 -7.54 -1.62 -13.15
N SER A 159 -8.34 -0.77 -13.80
CA SER A 159 -8.36 0.68 -13.57
C SER A 159 -9.75 1.14 -13.16
N TYR A 160 -9.84 1.89 -12.08
CA TYR A 160 -11.09 2.41 -11.51
C TYR A 160 -11.03 3.94 -11.53
N ALA A 161 -11.60 4.53 -12.59
CA ALA A 161 -11.63 5.98 -12.77
C ALA A 161 -12.55 6.65 -11.74
N MET A 162 -12.07 7.70 -11.11
CA MET A 162 -12.83 8.47 -10.14
C MET A 162 -12.22 9.87 -9.96
N GLU A 163 -12.95 10.73 -9.29
CA GLU A 163 -12.49 12.07 -8.90
C GLU A 163 -12.47 12.16 -7.38
N ASN A 164 -11.39 12.72 -6.83
CA ASN A 164 -11.21 12.94 -5.40
C ASN A 164 -11.54 11.70 -4.55
N PRO A 165 -10.77 10.59 -4.68
CA PRO A 165 -11.02 9.38 -3.91
C PRO A 165 -11.02 9.69 -2.41
N GLN A 166 -11.98 9.15 -1.68
CA GLN A 166 -12.03 9.27 -0.22
C GLN A 166 -11.14 8.22 0.46
N GLY A 167 -10.77 7.15 -0.25
CA GLY A 167 -9.80 6.18 0.21
C GLY A 167 -9.69 4.95 -0.65
N PHE A 168 -8.58 4.24 -0.48
CA PHE A 168 -8.37 2.91 -1.07
C PHE A 168 -7.36 2.12 -0.24
N GLY A 169 -7.36 0.81 -0.37
CA GLY A 169 -6.41 0.01 0.37
C GLY A 169 -6.50 -1.48 0.11
N LEU A 170 -5.43 -2.17 0.43
CA LEU A 170 -5.34 -3.62 0.40
C LEU A 170 -5.73 -4.18 1.76
N LEU A 171 -6.76 -4.99 1.78
CA LEU A 171 -7.34 -5.51 3.01
C LEU A 171 -7.13 -7.01 3.13
N GLN A 172 -6.85 -7.45 4.34
CA GLN A 172 -6.85 -8.84 4.76
C GLN A 172 -8.13 -9.11 5.54
N ARG A 173 -9.09 -9.79 4.93
CA ARG A 173 -10.32 -10.25 5.55
C ARG A 173 -10.17 -11.70 6.01
N GLY A 174 -10.87 -12.04 7.09
CA GLY A 174 -10.79 -13.40 7.64
C GLY A 174 -9.47 -13.66 8.33
N ARG A 175 -9.44 -13.39 9.64
CA ARG A 175 -8.22 -13.42 10.45
C ARG A 175 -8.19 -14.60 11.42
N GLN A 176 -8.88 -15.67 11.06
CA GLN A 176 -8.82 -16.92 11.81
C GLN A 176 -7.58 -17.71 11.39
N PHE A 177 -6.81 -18.18 12.36
CA PHE A 177 -5.61 -19.00 12.09
C PHE A 177 -5.92 -20.18 11.16
N SER A 178 -7.08 -20.85 11.36
CA SER A 178 -7.52 -21.99 10.55
C SER A 178 -7.71 -21.69 9.06
N ARG A 179 -7.70 -20.43 8.64
CA ARG A 179 -7.74 -20.06 7.23
C ARG A 179 -6.38 -20.16 6.56
N PHE A 180 -5.30 -20.06 7.32
CA PHE A 180 -3.93 -20.05 6.81
C PHE A 180 -3.14 -21.28 7.25
N GLU A 181 -3.35 -21.74 8.50
CA GLU A 181 -2.66 -22.87 9.14
C GLU A 181 -1.12 -22.76 9.05
N ASP A 182 -0.63 -21.53 9.11
CA ASP A 182 0.79 -21.20 9.01
C ASP A 182 1.30 -20.63 10.33
N ILE A 183 2.13 -21.40 11.03
CA ILE A 183 2.68 -21.05 12.34
C ILE A 183 3.85 -20.09 12.20
N ASP A 184 4.63 -20.21 11.14
CA ASP A 184 5.87 -19.48 10.94
C ASP A 184 5.60 -18.06 10.41
N ASP A 185 4.80 -17.95 9.35
CA ASP A 185 4.54 -16.68 8.67
C ASP A 185 3.34 -15.88 9.22
N ARG A 186 2.46 -16.56 9.97
CA ARG A 186 1.34 -15.92 10.71
C ARG A 186 0.55 -14.92 9.85
N TYR A 187 0.10 -15.33 8.68
CA TYR A 187 -0.71 -14.48 7.77
C TYR A 187 -1.96 -13.90 8.45
N ASP A 188 -2.50 -14.59 9.44
CA ASP A 188 -3.63 -14.13 10.26
C ASP A 188 -3.33 -12.86 11.05
N LEU A 189 -2.06 -12.57 11.33
CA LEU A 189 -1.59 -11.39 12.08
C LEU A 189 -1.11 -10.24 11.18
N ARG A 190 -1.02 -10.44 9.87
CA ARG A 190 -0.55 -9.40 8.94
C ARG A 190 -1.57 -8.27 8.78
N PRO A 191 -1.17 -6.98 8.74
CA PRO A 191 -2.10 -5.87 8.69
C PRO A 191 -2.76 -5.69 7.32
N SER A 192 -3.93 -5.05 7.31
CA SER A 192 -4.45 -4.33 6.16
C SER A 192 -3.83 -2.94 6.12
N ALA A 193 -3.73 -2.31 4.93
CA ALA A 193 -3.35 -0.91 4.79
C ALA A 193 -4.44 -0.13 4.05
N TRP A 194 -4.80 1.02 4.60
CA TRP A 194 -5.79 1.93 4.04
C TRP A 194 -5.23 3.32 3.85
N ILE A 195 -5.27 3.82 2.62
CA ILE A 195 -4.89 5.18 2.25
C ILE A 195 -6.12 6.07 2.39
N THR A 196 -5.97 7.19 3.10
CA THR A 196 -6.97 8.26 3.16
C THR A 196 -6.32 9.53 2.62
N PRO A 197 -6.67 9.96 1.40
CA PRO A 197 -6.24 11.24 0.84
C PRO A 197 -6.61 12.42 1.74
N LYS A 198 -5.80 13.47 1.70
CA LYS A 198 -6.08 14.75 2.36
C LYS A 198 -6.08 15.87 1.32
N GLY A 199 -7.19 16.57 1.22
CA GLY A 199 -7.45 17.54 0.16
C GLY A 199 -7.84 16.86 -1.16
N ASP A 200 -7.96 17.64 -2.19
CA ASP A 200 -8.42 17.20 -3.51
C ASP A 200 -7.26 16.60 -4.30
N TRP A 201 -7.42 15.35 -4.73
CA TRP A 201 -6.46 14.67 -5.60
C TRP A 201 -6.85 14.77 -7.08
N GLY A 202 -8.01 15.37 -7.38
CA GLY A 202 -8.50 15.61 -8.72
C GLY A 202 -9.01 14.35 -9.41
N LYS A 203 -9.04 14.42 -10.75
CA LYS A 203 -9.40 13.29 -11.61
C LYS A 203 -8.23 12.33 -11.79
N GLY A 204 -8.54 11.06 -11.82
CA GLY A 204 -7.55 10.00 -12.00
C GLY A 204 -8.19 8.63 -11.81
N LYS A 205 -7.38 7.69 -11.41
CA LYS A 205 -7.85 6.31 -11.20
C LYS A 205 -7.04 5.61 -10.10
N VAL A 206 -7.68 4.71 -9.38
CA VAL A 206 -6.99 3.67 -8.63
C VAL A 206 -6.68 2.53 -9.59
N GLU A 207 -5.43 2.12 -9.69
CA GLU A 207 -5.04 0.94 -10.46
C GLU A 207 -4.70 -0.22 -9.54
N LEU A 208 -5.07 -1.41 -9.98
CA LEU A 208 -4.67 -2.69 -9.40
C LEU A 208 -3.86 -3.45 -10.46
N VAL A 209 -2.64 -3.78 -10.11
CA VAL A 209 -1.75 -4.62 -10.91
C VAL A 209 -1.63 -5.97 -10.23
N GLU A 210 -1.93 -7.04 -10.97
CA GLU A 210 -1.83 -8.42 -10.54
C GLU A 210 -0.84 -9.13 -11.46
N ILE A 211 0.30 -9.55 -10.90
CA ILE A 211 1.42 -10.17 -11.63
C ILE A 211 1.37 -11.68 -11.40
N PRO A 212 1.49 -12.52 -12.44
CA PRO A 212 1.56 -13.97 -12.25
C PRO A 212 2.73 -14.37 -11.36
N THR A 213 2.49 -15.24 -10.38
CA THR A 213 3.56 -15.81 -9.57
C THR A 213 3.25 -17.26 -9.19
N ASN A 214 4.30 -18.06 -9.04
CA ASN A 214 4.21 -19.43 -8.50
C ASN A 214 4.79 -19.52 -7.07
N ASP A 215 5.23 -18.38 -6.51
CA ASP A 215 6.00 -18.32 -5.28
C ASP A 215 5.46 -17.24 -4.36
N GLU A 216 5.25 -17.59 -3.08
CA GLU A 216 4.77 -16.70 -2.02
C GLU A 216 5.76 -15.61 -1.62
N THR A 217 7.04 -15.76 -1.96
CA THR A 217 8.07 -14.76 -1.68
C THR A 217 8.01 -13.54 -2.61
N ASN A 218 7.22 -13.63 -3.67
CA ASN A 218 7.06 -12.54 -4.64
C ASN A 218 5.86 -11.67 -4.29
N ASP A 219 6.09 -10.41 -4.03
CA ASP A 219 5.05 -9.38 -3.93
C ASP A 219 4.46 -9.15 -5.32
N ASN A 220 3.35 -9.82 -5.65
CA ASN A 220 2.74 -9.85 -6.98
C ASN A 220 1.52 -8.92 -7.13
N ILE A 221 1.16 -8.17 -6.12
CA ILE A 221 0.04 -7.25 -6.10
C ILE A 221 0.54 -5.83 -5.87
N VAL A 222 0.16 -4.90 -6.74
CA VAL A 222 0.44 -3.47 -6.56
C VAL A 222 -0.83 -2.67 -6.78
N THR A 223 -1.10 -1.69 -5.93
CA THR A 223 -2.17 -0.70 -6.14
C THR A 223 -1.68 0.70 -5.82
N TYR A 224 -2.17 1.68 -6.53
CA TYR A 224 -1.82 3.09 -6.36
C TYR A 224 -2.89 3.99 -6.98
N TRP A 225 -2.84 5.27 -6.61
CA TRP A 225 -3.53 6.33 -7.33
C TRP A 225 -2.66 6.84 -8.48
N THR A 226 -3.25 7.03 -9.66
CA THR A 226 -2.58 7.70 -10.79
C THR A 226 -3.43 8.88 -11.27
N PRO A 227 -2.92 10.13 -11.22
CA PRO A 227 -3.60 11.28 -11.76
C PRO A 227 -3.78 11.17 -13.28
N ASP A 228 -4.91 11.66 -13.81
CA ASP A 228 -5.15 11.69 -15.26
C ASP A 228 -4.17 12.62 -16.00
N GLN A 229 -3.72 13.65 -15.32
CA GLN A 229 -2.78 14.63 -15.87
C GLN A 229 -1.56 14.77 -14.97
N LEU A 230 -0.39 14.66 -15.55
CA LEU A 230 0.88 14.95 -14.90
C LEU A 230 1.37 16.34 -15.34
N PRO A 231 1.94 17.13 -14.43
CA PRO A 231 2.53 18.40 -14.81
C PRO A 231 3.82 18.16 -15.63
N GLU A 232 4.23 19.19 -16.37
CA GLU A 232 5.52 19.17 -17.06
C GLU A 232 6.68 18.97 -16.07
N PRO A 233 7.78 18.34 -16.50
CA PRO A 233 8.97 18.18 -15.68
C PRO A 233 9.41 19.49 -15.01
N GLY A 234 9.88 19.38 -13.77
CA GLY A 234 10.28 20.51 -12.95
C GLY A 234 9.14 21.24 -12.19
N LYS A 235 7.89 20.86 -12.45
CA LYS A 235 6.74 21.39 -11.68
C LYS A 235 6.48 20.57 -10.43
N GLU A 236 6.12 21.26 -9.34
CA GLU A 236 5.84 20.67 -8.04
C GLU A 236 4.51 19.91 -8.03
N MET A 237 4.53 18.71 -7.49
CA MET A 237 3.35 17.95 -7.10
C MET A 237 3.35 17.74 -5.60
N ASN A 238 2.23 18.02 -4.96
CA ASN A 238 2.07 17.89 -3.52
C ASN A 238 0.99 16.83 -3.21
N PHE A 239 1.35 15.83 -2.42
CA PHE A 239 0.39 14.84 -1.94
C PHE A 239 0.42 14.78 -0.42
N LYS A 240 -0.78 14.73 0.16
CA LYS A 240 -0.98 14.53 1.60
C LYS A 240 -1.98 13.41 1.79
N TYR A 241 -1.65 12.47 2.65
CA TYR A 241 -2.52 11.33 2.97
C TYR A 241 -2.14 10.69 4.30
N THR A 242 -3.01 9.88 4.83
CA THR A 242 -2.67 8.97 5.92
C THR A 242 -2.71 7.54 5.43
N ILE A 243 -1.83 6.70 5.98
CA ILE A 243 -1.91 5.25 5.87
C ILE A 243 -2.25 4.70 7.23
N THR A 244 -3.33 3.93 7.33
CA THR A 244 -3.69 3.21 8.55
C THR A 244 -3.39 1.73 8.36
N PHE A 245 -2.49 1.19 9.18
CA PHE A 245 -2.19 -0.23 9.24
C PHE A 245 -2.98 -0.85 10.40
N SER A 246 -3.93 -1.71 10.09
CA SER A 246 -4.88 -2.23 11.08
C SER A 246 -5.21 -3.70 10.84
N ARG A 247 -5.67 -4.37 11.92
CA ARG A 247 -6.28 -5.70 11.83
C ARG A 247 -7.80 -5.65 11.91
N ASP A 248 -8.39 -4.50 12.20
CA ASP A 248 -9.84 -4.35 12.31
C ASP A 248 -10.52 -4.36 10.94
N GLU A 249 -11.36 -5.35 10.72
CA GLU A 249 -12.28 -5.41 9.59
C GLU A 249 -13.48 -4.46 9.78
N ASP A 250 -13.89 -4.22 11.03
CA ASP A 250 -15.20 -3.67 11.37
C ASP A 250 -15.41 -2.19 11.02
N ARG A 251 -14.36 -1.39 10.95
CA ARG A 251 -14.53 0.06 10.70
C ARG A 251 -14.84 0.40 9.24
N LYS A 252 -14.58 -0.51 8.31
CA LYS A 252 -14.67 -0.24 6.87
C LYS A 252 -15.51 -1.27 6.10
N SER A 253 -15.73 -2.47 6.64
CA SER A 253 -16.53 -3.53 6.01
C SER A 253 -17.99 -3.57 6.47
N THR A 254 -18.30 -3.04 7.65
CA THR A 254 -19.67 -3.04 8.22
C THR A 254 -20.67 -2.22 7.40
N ARG A 255 -20.21 -1.30 6.57
CA ARG A 255 -21.11 -0.55 5.67
C ARG A 255 -21.44 -1.29 4.38
N LEU A 256 -20.70 -2.33 4.00
CA LEU A 256 -20.97 -3.14 2.80
C LEU A 256 -22.02 -4.23 3.03
N ASN A 257 -22.31 -4.58 4.29
CA ASN A 257 -23.28 -5.64 4.64
C ASN A 257 -24.63 -5.10 5.13
N SER A 258 -24.88 -3.81 5.06
CA SER A 258 -26.12 -3.16 5.51
C SER A 258 -26.98 -2.59 4.38
N SER A 259 -26.85 -3.16 3.16
CA SER A 259 -27.78 -2.88 2.04
C SER A 259 -28.35 -4.16 1.47
#